data_5e19843f59995fca9d470d1137768011
#
_entry.id   5e19843f59995fca9d470d1137768011
#
_cell.length_a   1.000
_cell.length_b   1.000
_cell.length_c   1.000
_cell.angle_alpha   90.00
_cell.angle_beta   90.00
_cell.angle_gamma   90.00
#
_symmetry.space_group_name_H-M   'P 1'
#
loop_
_entity.id
_entity.type
_entity.pdbx_description
1 polymer ?
#
loop_
_entity_poly.entity_id
_entity_poly.type
_entity_poly.pdbx_seq_one_letter_code
_entity_poly.pdbx_strand_id
1 'polypeptide(L)'
;MEKNLVENFLDFLQKDKKLSDNTLQSYNRDIKLYCNYLDAHNMDIVKANEEELATYLDSLKENGKAVSTVSRNLASLRSFYQYLHRTKVISDDPTLNLESPKIERKLPKVLSSEQVELLLEQPKCVDLKGYRDKAMLELVYATGIRVTELISLNLNDVDLENGYIKCVGKNKERVIPIGSLAVNALKEYVDKSRSILLKDENDQALFVNVNGHRLTRQGFWKIIKQYKTQANIDVDITPHTLRHSFAVHLL
;
A
#
# COMPACT_ATOMS: atom_id res chain seq x y z
N MET A 1 -18.30 23.33 -15.34
CA MET A 1 -17.92 22.52 -16.51
C MET A 1 -16.81 21.52 -16.13
N GLU A 2 -15.71 21.96 -15.57
CA GLU A 2 -14.54 21.12 -15.18
C GLU A 2 -14.88 19.97 -14.23
N LYS A 3 -15.69 20.23 -13.19
CA LYS A 3 -16.08 19.20 -12.23
C LYS A 3 -16.79 18.01 -12.90
N ASN A 4 -17.63 18.27 -13.88
CA ASN A 4 -18.29 17.21 -14.65
C ASN A 4 -17.30 16.41 -15.53
N LEU A 5 -16.26 17.05 -16.08
CA LEU A 5 -15.24 16.35 -16.86
C LEU A 5 -14.43 15.37 -16.01
N VAL A 6 -14.07 15.78 -14.80
CA VAL A 6 -13.33 14.91 -13.86
C VAL A 6 -14.20 13.75 -13.38
N GLU A 7 -15.45 14.01 -13.03
CA GLU A 7 -16.41 12.98 -12.61
C GLU A 7 -16.65 11.95 -13.73
N ASN A 8 -16.90 12.40 -14.96
CA ASN A 8 -17.06 11.52 -16.12
C ASN A 8 -15.81 10.68 -16.42
N PHE A 9 -14.63 11.27 -16.26
CA PHE A 9 -13.38 10.55 -16.40
C PHE A 9 -13.23 9.45 -15.34
N LEU A 10 -13.52 9.75 -14.09
CA LEU A 10 -13.46 8.76 -13.01
C LEU A 10 -14.45 7.63 -13.23
N ASP A 11 -15.67 7.94 -13.67
CA ASP A 11 -16.69 6.97 -14.06
C ASP A 11 -16.20 6.07 -15.19
N PHE A 12 -15.57 6.65 -16.22
CA PHE A 12 -14.95 5.89 -17.31
C PHE A 12 -13.87 4.95 -16.78
N LEU A 13 -12.98 5.43 -15.92
CA LEU A 13 -11.94 4.59 -15.34
C LEU A 13 -12.51 3.42 -14.52
N GLN A 14 -13.61 3.65 -13.83
CA GLN A 14 -14.26 2.64 -13.01
C GLN A 14 -15.03 1.61 -13.86
N LYS A 15 -15.86 2.07 -14.79
CA LYS A 15 -16.81 1.22 -15.55
C LYS A 15 -16.11 0.52 -16.71
N ASP A 16 -15.34 1.26 -17.52
CA ASP A 16 -14.74 0.74 -18.75
C ASP A 16 -13.36 0.13 -18.50
N LYS A 17 -12.51 0.78 -17.70
CA LYS A 17 -11.15 0.30 -17.40
C LYS A 17 -11.10 -0.64 -16.19
N LYS A 18 -12.16 -0.72 -15.38
CA LYS A 18 -12.28 -1.57 -14.19
C LYS A 18 -11.08 -1.43 -13.24
N LEU A 19 -10.57 -0.20 -13.10
CA LEU A 19 -9.44 0.08 -12.25
C LEU A 19 -9.76 -0.16 -10.77
N SER A 20 -8.72 -0.35 -9.96
CA SER A 20 -8.90 -0.53 -8.53
C SER A 20 -9.26 0.79 -7.84
N ASP A 21 -10.02 0.73 -6.74
CA ASP A 21 -10.40 1.91 -5.95
C ASP A 21 -9.19 2.73 -5.52
N ASN A 22 -8.07 2.09 -5.14
CA ASN A 22 -6.81 2.76 -4.81
C ASN A 22 -6.25 3.54 -6.01
N THR A 23 -6.35 2.98 -7.22
CA THR A 23 -5.92 3.65 -8.45
C THR A 23 -6.84 4.83 -8.77
N LEU A 24 -8.16 4.62 -8.66
CA LEU A 24 -9.16 5.68 -8.86
C LEU A 24 -8.95 6.85 -7.88
N GLN A 25 -8.74 6.55 -6.59
CA GLN A 25 -8.44 7.56 -5.57
C GLN A 25 -7.14 8.31 -5.86
N SER A 26 -6.13 7.62 -6.37
CA SER A 26 -4.85 8.25 -6.74
C SER A 26 -5.03 9.20 -7.92
N TYR A 27 -5.72 8.76 -8.98
CA TYR A 27 -6.03 9.59 -10.14
C TYR A 27 -6.88 10.81 -9.74
N ASN A 28 -7.94 10.59 -8.98
CA ASN A 28 -8.78 11.68 -8.49
C ASN A 28 -7.98 12.74 -7.70
N ARG A 29 -7.06 12.29 -6.83
CA ARG A 29 -6.20 13.21 -6.07
C ARG A 29 -5.27 14.00 -6.97
N ASP A 30 -4.66 13.33 -7.96
CA ASP A 30 -3.73 13.97 -8.88
C ASP A 30 -4.44 14.99 -9.78
N ILE A 31 -5.60 14.63 -10.35
CA ILE A 31 -6.38 15.55 -11.20
C ILE A 31 -6.93 16.73 -10.38
N LYS A 32 -7.41 16.50 -9.15
CA LYS A 32 -7.84 17.60 -8.27
C LYS A 32 -6.68 18.55 -7.94
N LEU A 33 -5.47 18.02 -7.71
CA LEU A 33 -4.30 18.87 -7.47
C LEU A 33 -3.99 19.74 -8.69
N TYR A 34 -4.14 19.18 -9.88
CA TYR A 34 -3.96 19.90 -11.12
C TYR A 34 -5.07 20.96 -11.34
N CYS A 35 -6.36 20.62 -11.13
CA CYS A 35 -7.44 21.61 -11.18
C CYS A 35 -7.21 22.81 -10.25
N ASN A 36 -6.80 22.52 -9.01
CA ASN A 36 -6.48 23.60 -8.05
C ASN A 36 -5.32 24.50 -8.53
N TYR A 37 -4.34 23.93 -9.23
CA TYR A 37 -3.26 24.70 -9.84
C TYR A 37 -3.77 25.58 -10.96
N LEU A 38 -4.61 25.04 -11.87
CA LEU A 38 -5.22 25.80 -12.96
C LEU A 38 -6.09 26.95 -12.43
N ASP A 39 -6.93 26.69 -11.43
CA ASP A 39 -7.77 27.70 -10.78
C ASP A 39 -6.93 28.86 -10.21
N ALA A 40 -5.82 28.54 -9.53
CA ALA A 40 -4.92 29.52 -8.96
C ALA A 40 -4.22 30.41 -10.02
N HIS A 41 -4.09 29.93 -11.26
CA HIS A 41 -3.45 30.64 -12.36
C HIS A 41 -4.45 31.15 -13.42
N ASN A 42 -5.77 31.05 -13.15
CA ASN A 42 -6.84 31.41 -14.07
C ASN A 42 -6.73 30.72 -15.44
N MET A 43 -6.34 29.45 -15.45
CA MET A 43 -6.18 28.61 -16.64
C MET A 43 -7.40 27.68 -16.83
N ASP A 44 -7.69 27.34 -18.09
CA ASP A 44 -8.79 26.45 -18.44
C ASP A 44 -8.23 25.05 -18.79
N ILE A 45 -8.75 24.02 -18.14
CA ILE A 45 -8.33 22.62 -18.30
C ILE A 45 -8.47 22.12 -19.77
N VAL A 46 -9.42 22.66 -20.53
CA VAL A 46 -9.68 22.27 -21.93
C VAL A 46 -8.73 22.98 -22.88
N LYS A 47 -8.16 24.11 -22.50
CA LYS A 47 -7.27 24.92 -23.31
C LYS A 47 -5.81 24.76 -22.94
N ALA A 48 -5.53 23.99 -21.89
CA ALA A 48 -4.15 23.81 -21.41
C ALA A 48 -3.28 23.19 -22.52
N ASN A 49 -2.10 23.75 -22.68
CA ASN A 49 -1.09 23.34 -23.66
C ASN A 49 0.06 22.57 -22.99
N GLU A 50 0.99 22.06 -23.81
CA GLU A 50 2.15 21.28 -23.34
C GLU A 50 3.04 22.08 -22.38
N GLU A 51 3.30 23.36 -22.65
CA GLU A 51 4.16 24.23 -21.85
C GLU A 51 3.56 24.49 -20.44
N GLU A 52 2.27 24.73 -20.37
CA GLU A 52 1.54 24.90 -19.11
C GLU A 52 1.55 23.63 -18.26
N LEU A 53 1.42 22.47 -18.89
CA LEU A 53 1.53 21.18 -18.22
C LEU A 53 2.95 20.91 -17.70
N ALA A 54 3.97 21.24 -18.51
CA ALA A 54 5.37 21.13 -18.10
C ALA A 54 5.64 22.04 -16.88
N THR A 55 5.19 23.29 -16.92
CA THR A 55 5.30 24.25 -15.81
C THR A 55 4.63 23.73 -14.55
N TYR A 56 3.43 23.14 -14.65
CA TYR A 56 2.78 22.51 -13.53
C TYR A 56 3.60 21.37 -12.93
N LEU A 57 4.15 20.48 -13.76
CA LEU A 57 4.97 19.36 -13.29
C LEU A 57 6.27 19.83 -12.62
N ASP A 58 6.85 20.93 -13.12
CA ASP A 58 8.04 21.53 -12.51
C ASP A 58 7.69 22.19 -11.18
N SER A 59 6.53 22.85 -11.07
CA SER A 59 6.04 23.37 -9.79
C SER A 59 5.89 22.30 -8.72
N LEU A 60 5.51 21.08 -9.09
CA LEU A 60 5.48 19.95 -8.14
C LEU A 60 6.87 19.59 -7.62
N LYS A 61 7.90 19.65 -8.47
CA LYS A 61 9.30 19.39 -8.06
C LYS A 61 9.79 20.49 -7.11
N GLU A 62 9.55 21.74 -7.47
CA GLU A 62 9.90 22.92 -6.65
C GLU A 62 9.23 22.88 -5.27
N ASN A 63 7.99 22.38 -5.21
CA ASN A 63 7.28 22.14 -3.95
C ASN A 63 7.72 20.86 -3.22
N GLY A 64 8.88 20.29 -3.58
CA GLY A 64 9.51 19.17 -2.88
C GLY A 64 8.80 17.82 -3.07
N LYS A 65 7.97 17.66 -4.09
CA LYS A 65 7.37 16.35 -4.39
C LYS A 65 8.41 15.37 -4.93
N ALA A 66 8.38 14.15 -4.44
CA ALA A 66 9.27 13.09 -4.92
C ALA A 66 9.10 12.85 -6.44
N VAL A 67 10.19 12.50 -7.13
CA VAL A 67 10.20 12.20 -8.58
C VAL A 67 9.13 11.16 -8.95
N SER A 68 8.96 10.13 -8.12
CA SER A 68 7.92 9.11 -8.32
C SER A 68 6.50 9.67 -8.24
N THR A 69 6.27 10.69 -7.42
CA THR A 69 4.98 11.39 -7.32
C THR A 69 4.71 12.22 -8.57
N VAL A 70 5.72 12.94 -9.07
CA VAL A 70 5.62 13.72 -10.33
C VAL A 70 5.35 12.79 -11.52
N SER A 71 6.09 11.68 -11.62
CA SER A 71 5.89 10.67 -12.68
C SER A 71 4.48 10.06 -12.64
N ARG A 72 3.96 9.75 -11.44
CA ARG A 72 2.59 9.25 -11.28
C ARG A 72 1.55 10.32 -11.67
N ASN A 73 1.80 11.58 -11.30
CA ASN A 73 0.92 12.70 -11.63
C ASN A 73 0.83 12.86 -13.16
N LEU A 74 1.97 12.83 -13.87
CA LEU A 74 1.99 12.85 -15.33
C LEU A 74 1.21 11.66 -15.93
N ALA A 75 1.33 10.46 -15.37
CA ALA A 75 0.56 9.31 -15.82
C ALA A 75 -0.96 9.51 -15.66
N SER A 76 -1.38 10.14 -14.56
CA SER A 76 -2.78 10.52 -14.31
C SER A 76 -3.27 11.56 -15.33
N LEU A 77 -2.46 12.59 -15.60
CA LEU A 77 -2.76 13.63 -16.61
C LEU A 77 -2.86 13.04 -18.02
N ARG A 78 -1.91 12.19 -18.42
CA ARG A 78 -1.98 11.49 -19.71
C ARG A 78 -3.28 10.71 -19.87
N SER A 79 -3.66 9.94 -18.86
CA SER A 79 -4.91 9.19 -18.90
C SER A 79 -6.13 10.10 -19.02
N PHE A 80 -6.11 11.25 -18.36
CA PHE A 80 -7.18 12.23 -18.40
C PHE A 80 -7.28 12.93 -19.76
N TYR A 81 -6.17 13.46 -20.29
CA TYR A 81 -6.18 14.15 -21.59
C TYR A 81 -6.43 13.19 -22.76
N GLN A 82 -5.95 11.96 -22.72
CA GLN A 82 -6.34 10.91 -23.66
C GLN A 82 -7.85 10.62 -23.63
N TYR A 83 -8.46 10.65 -22.45
CA TYR A 83 -9.92 10.51 -22.31
C TYR A 83 -10.63 11.71 -22.96
N LEU A 84 -10.21 12.96 -22.69
CA LEU A 84 -10.79 14.18 -23.27
C LEU A 84 -10.66 14.19 -24.78
N HIS A 85 -9.51 13.81 -25.31
CA HIS A 85 -9.29 13.71 -26.77
C HIS A 85 -10.19 12.63 -27.40
N ARG A 86 -10.27 11.44 -26.81
CA ARG A 86 -11.14 10.36 -27.26
C ARG A 86 -12.62 10.73 -27.28
N THR A 87 -13.06 11.51 -26.30
CA THR A 87 -14.45 12.00 -26.20
C THR A 87 -14.68 13.27 -27.00
N LYS A 88 -13.68 13.72 -27.79
CA LYS A 88 -13.73 14.92 -28.64
C LYS A 88 -14.04 16.22 -27.87
N VAL A 89 -13.68 16.28 -26.59
CA VAL A 89 -13.74 17.51 -25.77
C VAL A 89 -12.60 18.45 -26.16
N ILE A 90 -11.43 17.87 -26.55
CA ILE A 90 -10.27 18.59 -27.07
C ILE A 90 -9.87 18.01 -28.44
N SER A 91 -9.22 18.81 -29.29
CA SER A 91 -8.71 18.39 -30.62
C SER A 91 -7.38 17.68 -30.50
N ASP A 92 -6.51 18.13 -29.62
CA ASP A 92 -5.13 17.68 -29.49
C ASP A 92 -4.82 17.28 -28.03
N ASP A 93 -3.99 16.24 -27.87
CA ASP A 93 -3.57 15.80 -26.53
C ASP A 93 -2.26 16.52 -26.14
N PRO A 94 -2.30 17.46 -25.17
CA PRO A 94 -1.13 18.24 -24.79
C PRO A 94 -0.10 17.43 -23.99
N THR A 95 -0.34 16.15 -23.73
CA THR A 95 0.58 15.30 -22.96
C THR A 95 1.50 14.45 -23.82
N LEU A 96 1.34 14.47 -25.15
CA LEU A 96 2.00 13.53 -26.06
C LEU A 96 3.53 13.59 -25.97
N ASN A 97 4.12 14.79 -25.95
CA ASN A 97 5.57 14.99 -25.97
C ASN A 97 6.18 15.13 -24.58
N LEU A 98 5.37 15.17 -23.51
CA LEU A 98 5.90 15.28 -22.15
C LEU A 98 6.66 14.01 -21.77
N GLU A 99 7.91 14.15 -21.38
CA GLU A 99 8.71 13.02 -20.92
C GLU A 99 8.47 12.73 -19.42
N SER A 100 8.40 11.44 -19.09
CA SER A 100 8.34 11.03 -17.68
C SER A 100 9.71 11.22 -17.03
N PRO A 101 9.76 11.85 -15.83
CA PRO A 101 11.01 11.94 -15.10
C PRO A 101 11.62 10.56 -14.88
N LYS A 102 12.94 10.44 -15.15
CA LYS A 102 13.66 9.18 -14.90
C LYS A 102 13.72 8.90 -13.40
N ILE A 103 13.13 7.78 -12.99
CA ILE A 103 13.19 7.31 -11.61
C ILE A 103 14.40 6.40 -11.49
N GLU A 104 15.41 6.82 -10.74
CA GLU A 104 16.49 5.92 -10.37
C GLU A 104 15.94 4.78 -9.51
N ARG A 105 16.04 3.57 -10.03
CA ARG A 105 15.68 2.36 -9.29
C ARG A 105 16.77 2.06 -8.28
N LYS A 106 16.59 2.51 -7.05
CA LYS A 106 17.44 2.05 -5.94
C LYS A 106 17.16 0.56 -5.69
N LEU A 107 18.23 -0.21 -5.50
CA LEU A 107 18.09 -1.60 -5.08
C LEU A 107 17.26 -1.65 -3.78
N PRO A 108 16.34 -2.60 -3.67
CA PRO A 108 15.57 -2.76 -2.44
C PRO A 108 16.52 -2.99 -1.26
N LYS A 109 16.29 -2.28 -0.17
CA LYS A 109 17.00 -2.57 1.08
C LYS A 109 16.50 -3.90 1.62
N VAL A 110 17.43 -4.80 1.90
CA VAL A 110 17.17 -6.13 2.46
C VAL A 110 17.82 -6.18 3.83
N LEU A 111 17.15 -6.76 4.81
CA LEU A 111 17.72 -7.05 6.12
C LEU A 111 18.57 -8.32 6.00
N SER A 112 19.68 -8.37 6.72
CA SER A 112 20.42 -9.63 6.89
C SER A 112 19.60 -10.62 7.75
N SER A 113 19.97 -11.90 7.73
CA SER A 113 19.31 -12.92 8.55
C SER A 113 19.38 -12.57 10.03
N GLU A 114 20.52 -12.09 10.51
CA GLU A 114 20.73 -11.66 11.90
C GLU A 114 19.83 -10.48 12.27
N GLN A 115 19.66 -9.51 11.34
CA GLN A 115 18.77 -8.36 11.59
C GLN A 115 17.30 -8.79 11.62
N VAL A 116 16.93 -9.77 10.81
CA VAL A 116 15.58 -10.33 10.86
C VAL A 116 15.34 -11.07 12.16
N GLU A 117 16.26 -11.93 12.59
CA GLU A 117 16.17 -12.63 13.88
C GLU A 117 16.05 -11.65 15.04
N LEU A 118 16.93 -10.64 15.10
CA LEU A 118 16.84 -9.57 16.11
C LEU A 118 15.48 -8.87 16.11
N LEU A 119 14.90 -8.59 14.93
CA LEU A 119 13.59 -7.96 14.82
C LEU A 119 12.47 -8.87 15.32
N LEU A 120 12.51 -10.16 14.93
CA LEU A 120 11.51 -11.16 15.32
C LEU A 120 11.56 -11.50 16.81
N GLU A 121 12.69 -11.31 17.47
CA GLU A 121 12.86 -11.55 18.92
C GLU A 121 12.38 -10.39 19.80
N GLN A 122 12.12 -9.20 19.21
CA GLN A 122 11.72 -8.04 20.01
C GLN A 122 10.33 -8.20 20.69
N PRO A 123 9.28 -8.70 20.01
CA PRO A 123 8.00 -8.88 20.67
C PRO A 123 8.11 -9.89 21.81
N LYS A 124 7.98 -9.44 23.04
CA LYS A 124 7.96 -10.33 24.21
C LYS A 124 6.52 -10.84 24.43
N CYS A 125 6.37 -12.15 24.46
CA CYS A 125 5.08 -12.81 24.67
C CYS A 125 4.69 -12.79 26.17
N VAL A 126 4.71 -11.60 26.79
CA VAL A 126 4.34 -11.37 28.19
C VAL A 126 3.03 -10.57 28.34
N ASP A 127 2.59 -9.93 27.26
CA ASP A 127 1.34 -9.19 27.20
C ASP A 127 0.58 -9.48 25.89
N LEU A 128 -0.67 -9.04 25.83
CA LEU A 128 -1.57 -9.30 24.69
C LEU A 128 -1.03 -8.74 23.36
N LYS A 129 -0.28 -7.62 23.41
CA LYS A 129 0.31 -7.02 22.22
C LYS A 129 1.50 -7.83 21.72
N GLY A 130 2.34 -8.29 22.64
CA GLY A 130 3.53 -9.09 22.32
C GLY A 130 3.18 -10.36 21.57
N TYR A 131 2.18 -11.12 22.02
CA TYR A 131 1.69 -12.31 21.28
C TYR A 131 1.20 -11.96 19.89
N ARG A 132 0.38 -10.92 19.74
CA ARG A 132 -0.12 -10.45 18.44
C ARG A 132 1.01 -10.05 17.51
N ASP A 133 1.92 -9.23 18.01
CA ASP A 133 2.98 -8.63 17.21
C ASP A 133 3.99 -9.69 16.78
N LYS A 134 4.31 -10.66 17.65
CA LYS A 134 5.12 -11.83 17.31
C LYS A 134 4.48 -12.63 16.17
N ALA A 135 3.20 -12.97 16.32
CA ALA A 135 2.48 -13.73 15.28
C ALA A 135 2.45 -13.01 13.93
N MET A 136 2.24 -11.69 13.92
CA MET A 136 2.25 -10.90 12.69
C MET A 136 3.62 -10.88 12.02
N LEU A 137 4.69 -10.63 12.76
CA LEU A 137 6.05 -10.56 12.20
C LEU A 137 6.50 -11.91 11.67
N GLU A 138 6.28 -12.99 12.42
CA GLU A 138 6.57 -14.36 11.98
C GLU A 138 5.82 -14.71 10.69
N LEU A 139 4.51 -14.40 10.64
CA LEU A 139 3.70 -14.68 9.46
C LEU A 139 4.16 -13.91 8.23
N VAL A 140 4.48 -12.62 8.37
CA VAL A 140 4.98 -11.80 7.25
C VAL A 140 6.31 -12.32 6.74
N TYR A 141 7.22 -12.69 7.63
CA TYR A 141 8.52 -13.22 7.25
C TYR A 141 8.41 -14.62 6.62
N ALA A 142 7.62 -15.52 7.21
CA ALA A 142 7.44 -16.87 6.71
C ALA A 142 6.75 -16.96 5.34
N THR A 143 5.92 -15.99 4.98
CA THR A 143 5.05 -16.07 3.79
C THR A 143 5.32 -15.00 2.73
N GLY A 144 6.01 -13.94 3.11
CA GLY A 144 6.10 -12.75 2.29
C GLY A 144 4.75 -12.15 1.88
N ILE A 145 3.70 -12.34 2.69
CA ILE A 145 2.35 -11.81 2.45
C ILE A 145 2.37 -10.28 2.36
N ARG A 146 1.51 -9.70 1.52
CA ARG A 146 1.36 -8.24 1.48
C ARG A 146 0.67 -7.74 2.74
N VAL A 147 1.05 -6.54 3.23
CA VAL A 147 0.43 -5.97 4.43
C VAL A 147 -1.08 -5.84 4.31
N THR A 148 -1.59 -5.50 3.13
CA THR A 148 -3.04 -5.46 2.89
C THR A 148 -3.69 -6.82 3.04
N GLU A 149 -3.04 -7.87 2.60
CA GLU A 149 -3.51 -9.24 2.76
C GLU A 149 -3.43 -9.66 4.23
N LEU A 150 -2.30 -9.39 4.91
CA LEU A 150 -2.12 -9.66 6.33
C LEU A 150 -3.25 -9.09 7.20
N ILE A 151 -3.54 -7.80 7.06
CA ILE A 151 -4.58 -7.14 7.86
C ILE A 151 -6.00 -7.53 7.46
N SER A 152 -6.20 -8.07 6.25
CA SER A 152 -7.50 -8.54 5.77
C SER A 152 -7.80 -9.98 6.18
N LEU A 153 -6.82 -10.74 6.68
CA LEU A 153 -7.03 -12.12 7.13
C LEU A 153 -8.11 -12.19 8.20
N ASN A 154 -8.96 -13.18 8.07
CA ASN A 154 -9.91 -13.62 9.09
C ASN A 154 -9.41 -14.88 9.78
N LEU A 155 -10.00 -15.21 10.91
CA LEU A 155 -9.66 -16.43 11.66
C LEU A 155 -9.84 -17.67 10.76
N ASN A 156 -10.92 -17.72 9.96
CA ASN A 156 -11.23 -18.84 9.07
C ASN A 156 -10.30 -18.94 7.84
N ASP A 157 -9.46 -17.93 7.59
CA ASP A 157 -8.48 -17.95 6.52
C ASP A 157 -7.18 -18.67 6.94
N VAL A 158 -7.09 -19.12 8.21
CA VAL A 158 -5.90 -19.75 8.76
C VAL A 158 -6.21 -21.16 9.20
N ASP A 159 -5.49 -22.11 8.65
CA ASP A 159 -5.53 -23.51 9.09
C ASP A 159 -4.24 -23.84 9.85
N LEU A 160 -4.34 -23.82 11.18
CA LEU A 160 -3.21 -24.04 12.08
C LEU A 160 -2.86 -25.53 12.25
N GLU A 161 -3.77 -26.44 11.86
CA GLU A 161 -3.52 -27.88 11.92
C GLU A 161 -2.71 -28.32 10.70
N ASN A 162 -3.12 -27.88 9.52
CA ASN A 162 -2.46 -28.22 8.28
C ASN A 162 -1.35 -27.22 7.88
N GLY A 163 -1.18 -26.12 8.63
CA GLY A 163 -0.08 -25.17 8.47
C GLY A 163 -0.16 -24.35 7.19
N TYR A 164 -1.29 -23.72 6.89
CA TYR A 164 -1.42 -22.82 5.75
C TYR A 164 -2.36 -21.64 6.01
N ILE A 165 -2.23 -20.62 5.19
CA ILE A 165 -3.17 -19.49 5.12
C ILE A 165 -3.78 -19.36 3.73
N LYS A 166 -5.01 -18.90 3.67
CA LYS A 166 -5.73 -18.54 2.44
C LYS A 166 -5.71 -17.04 2.24
N CYS A 167 -5.13 -16.59 1.13
CA CYS A 167 -5.13 -15.17 0.77
C CYS A 167 -6.09 -14.93 -0.38
N VAL A 168 -7.14 -14.17 -0.13
CA VAL A 168 -8.10 -13.79 -1.16
C VAL A 168 -7.65 -12.47 -1.79
N GLY A 169 -7.23 -12.54 -3.07
CA GLY A 169 -6.97 -11.37 -3.91
C GLY A 169 -8.19 -10.97 -4.73
N LYS A 170 -8.10 -9.85 -5.47
CA LYS A 170 -9.24 -9.37 -6.28
C LYS A 170 -9.82 -10.43 -7.25
N ASN A 171 -8.99 -11.32 -7.80
CA ASN A 171 -9.38 -12.28 -8.84
C ASN A 171 -8.84 -13.70 -8.62
N LYS A 172 -8.08 -13.94 -7.55
CA LYS A 172 -7.46 -15.25 -7.29
C LYS A 172 -7.32 -15.47 -5.79
N GLU A 173 -7.75 -16.61 -5.35
CA GLU A 173 -7.40 -17.17 -4.05
C GLU A 173 -6.08 -17.93 -4.18
N ARG A 174 -5.23 -17.81 -3.17
CA ARG A 174 -4.01 -18.62 -3.09
C ARG A 174 -3.81 -19.15 -1.67
N VAL A 175 -3.41 -20.39 -1.60
CA VAL A 175 -2.99 -21.03 -0.35
C VAL A 175 -1.48 -20.86 -0.21
N ILE A 176 -1.03 -20.43 0.96
CA ILE A 176 0.39 -20.24 1.27
C ILE A 176 0.72 -21.12 2.48
N PRO A 177 1.65 -22.06 2.37
CA PRO A 177 2.11 -22.84 3.52
C PRO A 177 2.86 -21.93 4.50
N ILE A 178 2.71 -22.23 5.80
CA ILE A 178 3.40 -21.53 6.87
C ILE A 178 4.23 -22.51 7.68
N GLY A 179 5.46 -22.09 8.03
CA GLY A 179 6.38 -22.89 8.83
C GLY A 179 5.94 -22.99 10.31
N SER A 180 6.52 -23.94 11.02
CA SER A 180 6.18 -24.25 12.42
C SER A 180 6.32 -23.06 13.37
N LEU A 181 7.29 -22.18 13.17
CA LEU A 181 7.48 -20.96 14.00
C LEU A 181 6.29 -20.02 13.89
N ALA A 182 5.82 -19.77 12.65
CA ALA A 182 4.65 -18.91 12.42
C ALA A 182 3.36 -19.59 12.93
N VAL A 183 3.21 -20.92 12.76
CA VAL A 183 2.08 -21.68 13.30
C VAL A 183 2.02 -21.57 14.82
N ASN A 184 3.15 -21.79 15.51
CA ASN A 184 3.21 -21.71 16.97
C ASN A 184 2.89 -20.29 17.48
N ALA A 185 3.47 -19.26 16.86
CA ALA A 185 3.20 -17.88 17.22
C ALA A 185 1.72 -17.50 17.02
N LEU A 186 1.11 -17.98 15.93
CA LEU A 186 -0.32 -17.78 15.66
C LEU A 186 -1.21 -18.51 16.67
N LYS A 187 -0.90 -19.77 17.02
CA LYS A 187 -1.62 -20.52 18.06
C LYS A 187 -1.59 -19.77 19.37
N GLU A 188 -0.41 -19.38 19.84
CA GLU A 188 -0.29 -18.61 21.08
C GLU A 188 -1.07 -17.30 21.07
N TYR A 189 -1.05 -16.57 19.96
CA TYR A 189 -1.83 -15.35 19.82
C TYR A 189 -3.34 -15.61 19.86
N VAL A 190 -3.83 -16.58 19.11
CA VAL A 190 -5.25 -16.93 19.06
C VAL A 190 -5.75 -17.35 20.43
N ASP A 191 -5.00 -18.25 21.11
CA ASP A 191 -5.41 -18.86 22.38
C ASP A 191 -5.29 -17.88 23.56
N LYS A 192 -4.20 -17.11 23.63
CA LYS A 192 -3.86 -16.32 24.81
C LYS A 192 -4.23 -14.84 24.72
N SER A 193 -4.49 -14.33 23.53
CA SER A 193 -4.57 -12.88 23.35
C SER A 193 -5.75 -12.40 22.53
N ARG A 194 -6.04 -13.05 21.38
CA ARG A 194 -7.02 -12.54 20.42
C ARG A 194 -8.41 -12.37 21.04
N SER A 195 -8.91 -13.38 21.73
CA SER A 195 -10.25 -13.36 22.37
C SER A 195 -10.38 -12.24 23.40
N ILE A 196 -9.29 -11.97 24.15
CA ILE A 196 -9.26 -10.90 25.17
C ILE A 196 -9.20 -9.51 24.53
N LEU A 197 -8.53 -9.39 23.39
CA LEU A 197 -8.44 -8.12 22.64
C LEU A 197 -9.72 -7.76 21.90
N LEU A 198 -10.52 -8.74 21.49
CA LEU A 198 -11.75 -8.51 20.73
C LEU A 198 -12.80 -7.77 21.58
N LYS A 199 -13.47 -6.78 20.97
CA LYS A 199 -14.65 -6.13 21.55
C LYS A 199 -15.96 -6.80 21.12
N ASP A 200 -15.99 -7.27 19.89
CA ASP A 200 -17.13 -7.97 19.29
C ASP A 200 -16.69 -9.39 18.97
N GLU A 201 -17.25 -10.36 19.66
CA GLU A 201 -16.96 -11.78 19.47
C GLU A 201 -17.28 -12.28 18.05
N ASN A 202 -18.14 -11.56 17.32
CA ASN A 202 -18.47 -11.87 15.94
C ASN A 202 -17.45 -11.33 14.93
N ASP A 203 -16.51 -10.45 15.34
CA ASP A 203 -15.49 -9.94 14.43
C ASP A 203 -14.52 -11.05 14.03
N GLN A 204 -14.51 -11.37 12.74
CA GLN A 204 -13.70 -12.44 12.18
C GLN A 204 -12.24 -12.02 11.95
N ALA A 205 -11.87 -10.75 12.21
CA ALA A 205 -10.51 -10.28 12.00
C ALA A 205 -9.49 -11.15 12.72
N LEU A 206 -8.48 -11.65 12.01
CA LEU A 206 -7.39 -12.39 12.64
C LEU A 206 -6.60 -11.47 13.56
N PHE A 207 -6.12 -10.34 13.04
CA PHE A 207 -5.33 -9.39 13.82
C PHE A 207 -6.13 -8.16 14.21
N VAL A 208 -6.20 -7.91 15.51
CA VAL A 208 -6.94 -6.81 16.12
C VAL A 208 -6.03 -5.85 16.87
N ASN A 209 -6.42 -4.58 16.92
CA ASN A 209 -5.72 -3.56 17.68
C ASN A 209 -6.15 -3.60 19.17
N VAL A 210 -5.54 -2.76 19.99
CA VAL A 210 -5.85 -2.67 21.44
C VAL A 210 -7.26 -2.16 21.73
N ASN A 211 -7.93 -1.61 20.74
CA ASN A 211 -9.32 -1.16 20.85
C ASN A 211 -10.32 -2.24 20.41
N GLY A 212 -9.84 -3.44 20.08
CA GLY A 212 -10.67 -4.58 19.70
C GLY A 212 -11.18 -4.55 18.27
N HIS A 213 -10.61 -3.72 17.41
CA HIS A 213 -10.97 -3.63 15.99
C HIS A 213 -9.85 -4.15 15.11
N ARG A 214 -10.19 -4.56 13.87
CA ARG A 214 -9.22 -4.98 12.85
C ARG A 214 -8.04 -4.03 12.77
N LEU A 215 -6.83 -4.58 12.77
CA LEU A 215 -5.61 -3.78 12.67
C LEU A 215 -5.53 -3.07 11.31
N THR A 216 -5.04 -1.83 11.32
CA THR A 216 -4.85 -1.04 10.10
C THR A 216 -3.41 -1.16 9.58
N ARG A 217 -3.21 -0.84 8.27
CA ARG A 217 -1.86 -0.75 7.68
C ARG A 217 -0.96 0.21 8.47
N GLN A 218 -1.51 1.35 8.89
CA GLN A 218 -0.76 2.33 9.69
C GLN A 218 -0.41 1.78 11.08
N GLY A 219 -1.30 1.01 11.69
CA GLY A 219 -1.05 0.33 12.96
C GLY A 219 0.12 -0.65 12.84
N PHE A 220 0.12 -1.51 11.83
CA PHE A 220 1.22 -2.44 11.58
C PHE A 220 2.54 -1.71 11.29
N TRP A 221 2.50 -0.62 10.53
CA TRP A 221 3.67 0.23 10.30
C TRP A 221 4.28 0.78 11.59
N LYS A 222 3.45 1.26 12.52
CA LYS A 222 3.92 1.75 13.83
C LYS A 222 4.59 0.64 14.64
N ILE A 223 4.03 -0.57 14.61
CA ILE A 223 4.58 -1.76 15.27
C ILE A 223 5.98 -2.08 14.74
N ILE A 224 6.15 -2.17 13.41
CA ILE A 224 7.46 -2.40 12.80
C ILE A 224 8.47 -1.34 13.21
N LYS A 225 8.10 -0.06 13.17
CA LYS A 225 8.99 1.04 13.56
C LYS A 225 9.42 0.94 15.04
N GLN A 226 8.51 0.59 15.91
CA GLN A 226 8.80 0.40 17.33
C GLN A 226 9.85 -0.71 17.52
N TYR A 227 9.62 -1.88 16.95
CA TYR A 227 10.54 -3.01 17.10
C TYR A 227 11.87 -2.80 16.39
N LYS A 228 11.89 -2.10 15.25
CA LYS A 228 13.13 -1.63 14.61
C LYS A 228 14.00 -0.84 15.59
N THR A 229 13.38 0.15 16.27
CA THR A 229 14.09 0.99 17.24
C THR A 229 14.59 0.17 18.43
N GLN A 230 13.79 -0.75 18.95
CA GLN A 230 14.18 -1.64 20.05
C GLN A 230 15.33 -2.59 19.69
N ALA A 231 15.35 -3.05 18.43
CA ALA A 231 16.41 -3.90 17.90
C ALA A 231 17.69 -3.13 17.50
N ASN A 232 17.72 -1.80 17.62
CA ASN A 232 18.80 -0.92 17.17
C ASN A 232 19.20 -1.16 15.70
N ILE A 233 18.22 -1.39 14.82
CA ILE A 233 18.48 -1.61 13.40
C ILE A 233 18.49 -0.26 12.68
N ASP A 234 19.61 0.15 12.11
CA ASP A 234 19.76 1.44 11.43
C ASP A 234 19.10 1.48 10.04
N VAL A 235 18.95 0.32 9.40
CA VAL A 235 18.31 0.20 8.08
C VAL A 235 16.86 0.66 8.15
N ASP A 236 16.42 1.46 7.19
CA ASP A 236 15.03 1.90 7.13
C ASP A 236 14.13 0.73 6.74
N ILE A 237 13.33 0.24 7.71
CA ILE A 237 12.48 -0.94 7.55
C ILE A 237 11.07 -0.49 7.20
N THR A 238 10.56 -1.01 6.10
CA THR A 238 9.18 -0.90 5.69
C THR A 238 8.54 -2.30 5.69
N PRO A 239 7.20 -2.42 5.67
CA PRO A 239 6.56 -3.71 5.45
C PRO A 239 7.01 -4.41 4.16
N HIS A 240 7.39 -3.63 3.14
CA HIS A 240 7.99 -4.15 1.92
C HIS A 240 9.40 -4.70 2.13
N THR A 241 10.17 -4.11 3.04
CA THR A 241 11.51 -4.57 3.38
C THR A 241 11.49 -6.00 3.93
N LEU A 242 10.59 -6.30 4.89
CA LEU A 242 10.44 -7.67 5.42
C LEU A 242 10.07 -8.67 4.33
N ARG A 243 9.13 -8.31 3.46
CA ARG A 243 8.74 -9.15 2.33
C ARG A 243 9.88 -9.38 1.34
N HIS A 244 10.70 -8.35 1.08
CA HIS A 244 11.88 -8.48 0.22
C HIS A 244 12.97 -9.34 0.86
N SER A 245 13.19 -9.21 2.17
CA SER A 245 14.13 -10.04 2.91
C SER A 245 13.73 -11.52 2.84
N PHE A 246 12.44 -11.82 3.03
CA PHE A 246 11.93 -13.16 2.80
C PHE A 246 12.25 -13.68 1.39
N ALA A 247 11.95 -12.89 0.35
CA ALA A 247 12.18 -13.33 -1.02
C ALA A 247 13.66 -13.58 -1.33
N VAL A 248 14.57 -12.80 -0.75
CA VAL A 248 16.02 -12.96 -0.92
C VAL A 248 16.56 -14.14 -0.11
N HIS A 249 16.03 -14.37 1.10
CA HIS A 249 16.49 -15.44 1.98
C HIS A 249 15.97 -16.82 1.54
N LEU A 250 14.97 -16.87 0.65
CA LEU A 250 14.48 -18.11 0.03
C LEU A 250 15.29 -18.55 -1.19
N LEU A 251 16.09 -17.66 -1.78
CA LEU A 251 16.95 -17.92 -2.95
C LEU A 251 18.31 -18.48 -2.56
#